data_1ef713ff04672c9104a966f65d2b36f4
#
_entry.id   1ef713ff04672c9104a966f65d2b36f4
#
_cell.length_a   1.000
_cell.length_b   1.000
_cell.length_c   1.000
_cell.angle_alpha   90.00
_cell.angle_beta   90.00
_cell.angle_gamma   90.00
#
_symmetry.space_group_name_H-M   'P 1'
#
loop_
_entity.id
_entity.type
_entity.pdbx_description
1 polymer ?
#
loop_
_entity_poly.entity_id
_entity_poly.type
_entity_poly.pdbx_seq_one_letter_code
_entity_poly.pdbx_strand_id
1 'polypeptide(L)'
;LTNRCNLRCDYCCVDSKIENKDHLDTDEVKKAIDNIVKINPRTLTITGGEPLLREDFFEILSYVKEKFKGEIILSTNATLIEYSKVDEIIKDLYAIEISLDGYDELSCSKVRGEGVFTKVINLVKYIKSKGFDNIGLSMVVGKNNENNIDKFNKLNQELGTAPIIRNFMNIGRGNENSSRYLNDELDIGYICKGDYTDKNNLTANMCKAGVNQMSIDSKGDVYPCPNLEYDDLKMFNILQFEESILETIFSRDMDVFDKFDNLKTVNIEKCKDCKVNVFCTTCPSKVYTLKNDEEMFNSNCKKMKSILEHIIW
;
A
#
# COMPACT_ATOMS: atom_id res chain seq x y z
N LEU A 1 9.25 3.81 8.00
CA LEU A 1 10.37 4.48 8.66
C LEU A 1 10.09 5.93 9.01
N THR A 2 9.42 6.69 8.15
CA THR A 2 9.19 8.12 8.30
C THR A 2 7.87 8.55 7.67
N ASN A 3 7.26 9.64 8.15
CA ASN A 3 6.14 10.30 7.48
C ASN A 3 6.59 11.59 6.72
N ARG A 4 7.89 11.77 6.52
CA ARG A 4 8.46 12.82 5.67
C ARG A 4 8.51 12.36 4.22
N CYS A 5 8.26 13.27 3.28
CA CYS A 5 8.40 13.00 1.85
C CYS A 5 8.84 14.25 1.10
N ASN A 6 9.73 14.10 0.15
CA ASN A 6 10.17 15.19 -0.75
C ASN A 6 9.21 15.43 -1.92
N LEU A 7 8.20 14.56 -2.11
CA LEU A 7 7.12 14.75 -3.08
C LEU A 7 5.79 15.05 -2.39
N ARG A 8 4.87 15.65 -3.14
CA ARG A 8 3.51 15.98 -2.68
C ARG A 8 2.45 15.42 -3.63
N CYS A 9 2.45 14.10 -3.78
CA CYS A 9 1.50 13.40 -4.67
C CYS A 9 0.06 13.63 -4.25
N ASP A 10 -0.84 13.82 -5.23
CA ASP A 10 -2.25 14.19 -5.04
C ASP A 10 -3.05 13.19 -4.17
N TYR A 11 -2.67 11.92 -4.19
CA TYR A 11 -3.38 10.83 -3.50
C TYR A 11 -2.51 10.08 -2.47
N CYS A 12 -1.59 10.78 -1.84
CA CYS A 12 -0.79 10.19 -0.77
C CYS A 12 -1.69 9.68 0.36
N CYS A 13 -1.71 8.37 0.58
CA CYS A 13 -2.59 7.74 1.58
C CYS A 13 -2.23 8.11 3.02
N VAL A 14 -0.97 8.47 3.30
CA VAL A 14 -0.48 8.88 4.62
C VAL A 14 -0.27 10.40 4.74
N ASP A 15 -0.67 11.18 3.73
CA ASP A 15 -0.50 12.64 3.68
C ASP A 15 0.92 13.12 4.07
N SER A 16 1.93 12.42 3.58
CA SER A 16 3.33 12.76 3.88
C SER A 16 3.72 14.14 3.37
N LYS A 17 4.52 14.85 4.16
CA LYS A 17 5.04 16.21 3.89
C LYS A 17 6.49 16.29 4.31
N ILE A 18 7.24 17.21 3.69
CA ILE A 18 8.66 17.42 4.03
C ILE A 18 8.85 17.96 5.45
N GLU A 19 7.86 18.72 5.94
CA GLU A 19 7.87 19.38 7.24
C GLU A 19 7.54 18.42 8.40
N ASN A 20 7.05 17.21 8.11
CA ASN A 20 6.79 16.21 9.14
C ASN A 20 8.10 15.87 9.86
N LYS A 21 7.99 15.35 11.07
CA LYS A 21 9.14 14.90 11.86
C LYS A 21 9.19 13.38 11.90
N ASP A 22 10.39 12.84 12.02
CA ASP A 22 10.58 11.45 12.36
C ASP A 22 10.18 11.25 13.83
N HIS A 23 9.35 10.25 14.08
CA HIS A 23 8.85 9.97 15.44
C HIS A 23 9.79 9.09 16.23
N LEU A 24 10.48 8.16 15.55
CA LEU A 24 11.43 7.24 16.15
C LEU A 24 12.84 7.65 15.76
N ASP A 25 13.74 7.64 16.73
CA ASP A 25 15.16 7.78 16.48
C ASP A 25 15.78 6.46 15.93
N THR A 26 17.09 6.47 15.66
CA THR A 26 17.79 5.33 15.05
C THR A 26 17.76 4.09 15.94
N ASP A 27 17.93 4.26 17.25
CA ASP A 27 17.97 3.15 18.20
C ASP A 27 16.58 2.55 18.40
N GLU A 28 15.53 3.38 18.42
CA GLU A 28 14.14 2.94 18.45
C GLU A 28 13.76 2.17 17.18
N VAL A 29 14.21 2.62 16.00
CA VAL A 29 13.99 1.89 14.74
C VAL A 29 14.74 0.54 14.77
N LYS A 30 15.97 0.49 15.26
CA LYS A 30 16.70 -0.78 15.42
C LYS A 30 16.00 -1.73 16.40
N LYS A 31 15.50 -1.22 17.53
CA LYS A 31 14.69 -1.99 18.46
C LYS A 31 13.41 -2.55 17.81
N ALA A 32 12.73 -1.72 16.99
CA ALA A 32 11.58 -2.18 16.22
C ALA A 32 11.95 -3.31 15.26
N ILE A 33 13.09 -3.22 14.56
CA ILE A 33 13.61 -4.27 13.67
C ILE A 33 13.89 -5.55 14.46
N ASP A 34 14.55 -5.48 15.62
CA ASP A 34 14.80 -6.65 16.47
C ASP A 34 13.51 -7.35 16.88
N ASN A 35 12.45 -6.59 17.19
CA ASN A 35 11.15 -7.14 17.53
C ASN A 35 10.43 -7.73 16.32
N ILE A 36 10.55 -7.11 15.13
CA ILE A 36 10.05 -7.68 13.88
C ILE A 36 10.73 -9.02 13.57
N VAL A 37 12.03 -9.12 13.79
CA VAL A 37 12.78 -10.37 13.59
C VAL A 37 12.27 -11.49 14.51
N LYS A 38 11.87 -11.19 15.73
CA LYS A 38 11.24 -12.18 16.64
C LYS A 38 9.87 -12.67 16.12
N ILE A 39 9.10 -11.80 15.49
CA ILE A 39 7.83 -12.18 14.83
C ILE A 39 8.10 -13.10 13.62
N ASN A 40 9.31 -13.05 13.06
CA ASN A 40 9.80 -13.87 11.96
C ASN A 40 8.90 -13.84 10.70
N PRO A 41 8.56 -12.65 10.17
CA PRO A 41 7.80 -12.57 8.92
C PRO A 41 8.65 -13.07 7.75
N ARG A 42 7.99 -13.56 6.68
CA ARG A 42 8.67 -13.95 5.44
C ARG A 42 9.26 -12.73 4.72
N THR A 43 8.52 -11.64 4.70
CA THR A 43 8.86 -10.45 3.91
C THR A 43 8.78 -9.22 4.80
N LEU A 44 9.77 -8.34 4.68
CA LEU A 44 9.79 -7.02 5.30
C LEU A 44 9.87 -5.94 4.23
N THR A 45 8.84 -5.08 4.16
CA THR A 45 8.85 -3.92 3.26
C THR A 45 9.28 -2.68 4.03
N ILE A 46 10.39 -2.08 3.62
CA ILE A 46 10.87 -0.79 4.10
C ILE A 46 10.18 0.30 3.27
N THR A 47 9.42 1.16 3.95
CA THR A 47 8.62 2.22 3.32
C THR A 47 8.46 3.41 4.27
N GLY A 48 7.59 4.34 3.91
CA GLY A 48 7.24 5.51 4.71
C GLY A 48 6.55 6.56 3.83
N GLY A 49 6.85 7.83 4.06
CA GLY A 49 6.71 8.86 3.03
C GLY A 49 7.77 8.61 1.95
N GLU A 50 9.02 9.04 2.22
CA GLU A 50 10.20 8.63 1.44
C GLU A 50 11.30 8.18 2.40
N PRO A 51 11.61 6.87 2.44
CA PRO A 51 12.59 6.32 3.38
C PRO A 51 13.97 6.99 3.30
N LEU A 52 14.41 7.33 2.07
CA LEU A 52 15.72 7.94 1.83
C LEU A 52 15.83 9.40 2.32
N LEU A 53 14.77 9.99 2.85
CA LEU A 53 14.85 11.29 3.53
C LEU A 53 15.43 11.20 4.95
N ARG A 54 15.48 10.01 5.54
CA ARG A 54 16.16 9.82 6.82
C ARG A 54 17.67 9.91 6.62
N GLU A 55 18.33 10.69 7.45
CA GLU A 55 19.80 10.83 7.42
C GLU A 55 20.49 9.51 7.77
N ASP A 56 19.86 8.71 8.63
CA ASP A 56 20.31 7.39 9.09
C ASP A 56 19.80 6.23 8.22
N PHE A 57 19.20 6.49 7.05
CA PHE A 57 18.61 5.46 6.18
C PHE A 57 19.58 4.31 5.87
N PHE A 58 20.82 4.60 5.51
CA PHE A 58 21.81 3.57 5.14
C PHE A 58 22.26 2.75 6.36
N GLU A 59 22.33 3.35 7.53
CA GLU A 59 22.60 2.67 8.78
C GLU A 59 21.47 1.68 9.12
N ILE A 60 20.22 2.15 9.01
CA ILE A 60 19.02 1.32 9.22
C ILE A 60 18.96 0.19 8.19
N LEU A 61 19.20 0.47 6.91
CA LEU A 61 19.18 -0.52 5.84
C LEU A 61 20.23 -1.61 6.07
N SER A 62 21.43 -1.21 6.48
CA SER A 62 22.51 -2.14 6.83
C SER A 62 22.11 -3.03 8.01
N TYR A 63 21.50 -2.44 9.04
CA TYR A 63 21.02 -3.18 10.21
C TYR A 63 19.91 -4.18 9.86
N VAL A 64 18.95 -3.79 9.02
CA VAL A 64 17.92 -4.73 8.51
C VAL A 64 18.58 -5.91 7.79
N LYS A 65 19.51 -5.66 6.88
CA LYS A 65 20.20 -6.72 6.11
C LYS A 65 21.00 -7.66 7.01
N GLU A 66 21.57 -7.16 8.10
CA GLU A 66 22.28 -7.99 9.09
C GLU A 66 21.31 -8.88 9.86
N LYS A 67 20.21 -8.33 10.36
CA LYS A 67 19.30 -8.99 11.31
C LYS A 67 18.22 -9.83 10.64
N PHE A 68 17.64 -9.34 9.56
CA PHE A 68 16.50 -9.98 8.88
C PHE A 68 16.97 -10.92 7.78
N LYS A 69 16.50 -12.16 7.80
CA LYS A 69 16.93 -13.21 6.85
C LYS A 69 15.86 -13.56 5.81
N GLY A 70 14.70 -12.90 5.84
CA GLY A 70 13.64 -13.04 4.85
C GLY A 70 13.82 -12.12 3.64
N GLU A 71 12.77 -11.94 2.89
CA GLU A 71 12.72 -11.08 1.71
C GLU A 71 12.61 -9.61 2.11
N ILE A 72 13.61 -8.80 1.76
CA ILE A 72 13.62 -7.35 2.03
C ILE A 72 13.17 -6.62 0.77
N ILE A 73 12.11 -5.84 0.86
CA ILE A 73 11.58 -4.99 -0.22
C ILE A 73 11.77 -3.53 0.17
N LEU A 74 12.31 -2.72 -0.73
CA LEU A 74 12.34 -1.26 -0.58
C LEU A 74 11.22 -0.64 -1.44
N SER A 75 10.30 0.09 -0.80
CA SER A 75 9.28 0.88 -1.50
C SER A 75 9.63 2.36 -1.40
N THR A 76 9.85 3.02 -2.56
CA THR A 76 10.38 4.39 -2.65
C THR A 76 9.84 5.13 -3.86
N ASN A 77 9.89 6.47 -3.84
CA ASN A 77 9.71 7.28 -5.05
C ASN A 77 10.99 7.35 -5.90
N ALA A 78 12.10 6.83 -5.40
CA ALA A 78 13.41 6.70 -6.02
C ALA A 78 14.09 8.01 -6.45
N THR A 79 13.49 9.17 -6.20
CA THR A 79 14.04 10.46 -6.65
C THR A 79 15.29 10.89 -5.88
N LEU A 80 15.57 10.28 -4.73
CA LEU A 80 16.73 10.57 -3.89
C LEU A 80 17.87 9.54 -4.02
N ILE A 81 17.67 8.51 -4.85
CA ILE A 81 18.70 7.49 -5.06
C ILE A 81 19.79 8.05 -5.98
N GLU A 82 20.99 8.18 -5.45
CA GLU A 82 22.19 8.52 -6.22
C GLU A 82 22.77 7.26 -6.88
N TYR A 83 23.28 7.39 -8.09
CA TYR A 83 23.89 6.25 -8.82
C TYR A 83 25.04 5.60 -8.04
N SER A 84 25.83 6.39 -7.30
CA SER A 84 26.91 5.93 -6.44
C SER A 84 26.44 5.01 -5.31
N LYS A 85 25.17 5.11 -4.92
CA LYS A 85 24.57 4.35 -3.81
C LYS A 85 23.75 3.14 -4.26
N VAL A 86 23.57 2.96 -5.57
CA VAL A 86 22.73 1.87 -6.09
C VAL A 86 23.26 0.51 -5.64
N ASP A 87 24.57 0.23 -5.79
CA ASP A 87 25.13 -1.07 -5.42
C ASP A 87 24.92 -1.38 -3.91
N GLU A 88 25.03 -0.36 -3.05
CA GLU A 88 24.78 -0.48 -1.60
C GLU A 88 23.30 -0.76 -1.30
N ILE A 89 22.38 -0.11 -2.03
CA ILE A 89 20.94 -0.26 -1.85
C ILE A 89 20.48 -1.65 -2.31
N ILE A 90 20.80 -2.05 -3.54
CA ILE A 90 20.26 -3.29 -4.13
C ILE A 90 20.90 -4.56 -3.57
N LYS A 91 22.10 -4.45 -2.97
CA LYS A 91 22.74 -5.59 -2.32
C LYS A 91 21.80 -6.17 -1.25
N ASP A 92 21.56 -7.46 -1.33
CA ASP A 92 20.72 -8.22 -0.38
C ASP A 92 19.23 -7.79 -0.35
N LEU A 93 18.74 -6.91 -1.26
CA LEU A 93 17.32 -6.73 -1.47
C LEU A 93 16.72 -7.89 -2.27
N TYR A 94 15.50 -8.28 -1.89
CA TYR A 94 14.69 -9.16 -2.71
C TYR A 94 14.07 -8.39 -3.88
N ALA A 95 13.50 -7.20 -3.62
CA ALA A 95 12.86 -6.38 -4.65
C ALA A 95 12.96 -4.87 -4.32
N ILE A 96 12.80 -4.06 -5.35
CA ILE A 96 12.54 -2.63 -5.21
C ILE A 96 11.22 -2.28 -5.90
N GLU A 97 10.30 -1.64 -5.16
CA GLU A 97 9.04 -1.13 -5.69
C GLU A 97 9.15 0.38 -5.83
N ILE A 98 9.09 0.86 -7.06
CA ILE A 98 9.24 2.28 -7.38
C ILE A 98 7.89 2.85 -7.78
N SER A 99 7.50 3.92 -7.12
CA SER A 99 6.27 4.63 -7.41
C SER A 99 6.47 5.56 -8.61
N LEU A 100 5.72 5.35 -9.73
CA LEU A 100 5.88 6.11 -10.97
C LEU A 100 4.61 6.87 -11.39
N ASP A 101 3.43 6.23 -11.36
CA ASP A 101 2.12 6.82 -11.64
C ASP A 101 1.93 7.41 -13.05
N GLY A 102 2.70 6.96 -14.02
CA GLY A 102 2.58 7.38 -15.40
C GLY A 102 3.42 6.53 -16.34
N TYR A 103 3.15 6.65 -17.63
CA TYR A 103 3.88 5.97 -18.70
C TYR A 103 4.81 6.92 -19.49
N ASP A 104 4.71 8.21 -19.23
CA ASP A 104 5.54 9.29 -19.78
C ASP A 104 5.65 10.45 -18.78
N GLU A 105 6.49 11.44 -19.09
CA GLU A 105 6.69 12.61 -18.22
C GLU A 105 5.39 13.36 -17.96
N LEU A 106 4.55 13.54 -19.00
CA LEU A 106 3.31 14.30 -18.88
C LEU A 106 2.30 13.64 -17.97
N SER A 107 2.16 12.30 -18.04
CA SER A 107 1.21 11.56 -17.17
C SER A 107 1.72 11.44 -15.73
N CYS A 108 3.02 11.24 -15.55
CA CYS A 108 3.65 11.15 -14.22
C CYS A 108 3.63 12.50 -13.49
N SER A 109 4.00 13.59 -14.19
CA SER A 109 4.14 14.92 -13.58
C SER A 109 2.84 15.47 -13.00
N LYS A 110 1.69 15.07 -13.56
CA LYS A 110 0.35 15.44 -13.03
C LYS A 110 0.11 14.98 -11.59
N VAL A 111 0.83 13.95 -11.16
CA VAL A 111 0.67 13.33 -9.84
C VAL A 111 1.88 13.59 -8.95
N ARG A 112 3.08 13.41 -9.51
CA ARG A 112 4.33 13.37 -8.73
C ARG A 112 5.21 14.59 -8.90
N GLY A 113 4.92 15.46 -9.88
CA GLY A 113 5.73 16.62 -10.22
C GLY A 113 6.68 16.37 -11.39
N GLU A 114 7.19 17.47 -11.96
CA GLU A 114 8.05 17.47 -13.14
C GLU A 114 9.40 16.80 -12.89
N GLY A 115 9.92 16.12 -13.90
CA GLY A 115 11.24 15.48 -13.90
C GLY A 115 11.29 14.13 -13.16
N VAL A 116 10.23 13.73 -12.43
CA VAL A 116 10.19 12.47 -11.68
C VAL A 116 10.26 11.28 -12.64
N PHE A 117 9.48 11.28 -13.71
CA PHE A 117 9.48 10.18 -14.69
C PHE A 117 10.87 9.95 -15.28
N THR A 118 11.45 11.00 -15.84
CA THR A 118 12.77 10.93 -16.49
C THR A 118 13.83 10.42 -15.51
N LYS A 119 13.83 10.93 -14.26
CA LYS A 119 14.78 10.52 -13.23
C LYS A 119 14.63 9.04 -12.88
N VAL A 120 13.39 8.59 -12.67
CA VAL A 120 13.08 7.19 -12.30
C VAL A 120 13.45 6.24 -13.45
N ILE A 121 13.07 6.55 -14.70
CA ILE A 121 13.38 5.68 -15.84
C ILE A 121 14.90 5.51 -16.03
N ASN A 122 15.66 6.60 -15.91
CA ASN A 122 17.13 6.53 -16.01
C ASN A 122 17.73 5.68 -14.89
N LEU A 123 17.22 5.84 -13.66
CA LEU A 123 17.65 5.04 -12.52
C LEU A 123 17.31 3.55 -12.69
N VAL A 124 16.10 3.22 -13.15
CA VAL A 124 15.68 1.83 -13.43
C VAL A 124 16.63 1.17 -14.44
N LYS A 125 16.91 1.86 -15.56
CA LYS A 125 17.88 1.36 -16.56
C LYS A 125 19.26 1.11 -15.93
N TYR A 126 19.71 2.01 -15.06
CA TYR A 126 21.00 1.86 -14.38
C TYR A 126 20.99 0.68 -13.40
N ILE A 127 19.94 0.54 -12.58
CA ILE A 127 19.80 -0.61 -11.67
C ILE A 127 19.82 -1.92 -12.44
N LYS A 128 19.10 -2.00 -13.56
CA LYS A 128 19.11 -3.20 -14.43
C LYS A 128 20.49 -3.47 -15.03
N SER A 129 21.25 -2.44 -15.39
CA SER A 129 22.62 -2.61 -15.89
C SER A 129 23.58 -3.21 -14.83
N LYS A 130 23.20 -3.17 -13.55
CA LYS A 130 23.89 -3.82 -12.44
C LYS A 130 23.46 -5.28 -12.22
N GLY A 131 22.54 -5.80 -13.04
CA GLY A 131 22.05 -7.17 -12.94
C GLY A 131 20.94 -7.39 -11.90
N PHE A 132 20.30 -6.31 -11.41
CA PHE A 132 19.17 -6.41 -10.49
C PHE A 132 17.85 -6.29 -11.28
N ASP A 133 17.09 -7.38 -11.34
CA ASP A 133 15.91 -7.49 -12.19
C ASP A 133 14.56 -7.41 -11.45
N ASN A 134 14.55 -7.63 -10.13
CA ASN A 134 13.30 -7.65 -9.38
C ASN A 134 12.82 -6.23 -9.04
N ILE A 135 12.37 -5.51 -10.06
CA ILE A 135 11.90 -4.13 -9.99
C ILE A 135 10.42 -4.08 -10.32
N GLY A 136 9.60 -3.56 -9.40
CA GLY A 136 8.20 -3.22 -9.62
C GLY A 136 8.03 -1.72 -9.84
N LEU A 137 7.27 -1.33 -10.88
CA LEU A 137 6.80 0.04 -11.03
C LEU A 137 5.34 0.12 -10.69
N SER A 138 4.95 1.06 -9.82
CA SER A 138 3.56 1.17 -9.36
C SER A 138 2.85 2.38 -9.95
N MET A 139 1.54 2.19 -10.22
CA MET A 139 0.62 3.22 -10.66
C MET A 139 -0.69 3.10 -9.90
N VAL A 140 -1.18 4.21 -9.36
CA VAL A 140 -2.53 4.31 -8.80
C VAL A 140 -3.50 4.75 -9.90
N VAL A 141 -4.61 4.03 -10.01
CA VAL A 141 -5.60 4.20 -11.07
C VAL A 141 -6.90 4.78 -10.51
N GLY A 142 -7.41 5.80 -11.18
CA GLY A 142 -8.71 6.41 -10.99
C GLY A 142 -9.35 6.72 -12.34
N LYS A 143 -10.55 7.33 -12.33
CA LYS A 143 -11.34 7.62 -13.56
C LYS A 143 -10.58 8.41 -14.63
N ASN A 144 -9.61 9.22 -14.21
CA ASN A 144 -8.88 10.13 -15.09
C ASN A 144 -7.66 9.51 -15.79
N ASN A 145 -7.23 8.31 -15.37
CA ASN A 145 -6.01 7.67 -15.89
C ASN A 145 -6.15 6.16 -16.15
N GLU A 146 -7.33 5.57 -16.01
CA GLU A 146 -7.56 4.14 -16.30
C GLU A 146 -7.10 3.74 -17.72
N ASN A 147 -7.34 4.62 -18.70
CA ASN A 147 -6.93 4.39 -20.09
C ASN A 147 -5.39 4.37 -20.28
N ASN A 148 -4.63 4.68 -19.25
CA ASN A 148 -3.16 4.63 -19.27
C ASN A 148 -2.60 3.25 -18.88
N ILE A 149 -3.42 2.33 -18.38
CA ILE A 149 -2.98 1.00 -17.91
C ILE A 149 -2.21 0.24 -19.00
N ASP A 150 -2.76 0.17 -20.22
CA ASP A 150 -2.11 -0.56 -21.31
C ASP A 150 -0.76 0.05 -21.68
N LYS A 151 -0.66 1.39 -21.69
CA LYS A 151 0.61 2.09 -21.96
C LYS A 151 1.61 1.89 -20.85
N PHE A 152 1.14 1.86 -19.60
CA PHE A 152 1.97 1.59 -18.45
C PHE A 152 2.48 0.13 -18.43
N ASN A 153 1.64 -0.81 -18.79
CA ASN A 153 2.04 -2.22 -18.95
C ASN A 153 3.07 -2.38 -20.06
N LYS A 154 2.89 -1.70 -21.19
CA LYS A 154 3.86 -1.69 -22.28
C LYS A 154 5.22 -1.11 -21.86
N LEU A 155 5.24 0.01 -21.14
CA LEU A 155 6.46 0.59 -20.58
C LEU A 155 7.18 -0.42 -19.66
N ASN A 156 6.45 -1.11 -18.79
CA ASN A 156 7.03 -2.13 -17.92
C ASN A 156 7.64 -3.28 -18.73
N GLN A 157 6.94 -3.74 -19.75
CA GLN A 157 7.45 -4.77 -20.65
C GLN A 157 8.75 -4.33 -21.34
N GLU A 158 8.82 -3.10 -21.86
CA GLU A 158 10.00 -2.54 -22.51
C GLU A 158 11.19 -2.39 -21.55
N LEU A 159 10.93 -2.07 -20.29
CA LEU A 159 11.95 -1.94 -19.24
C LEU A 159 12.32 -3.31 -18.60
N GLY A 160 11.52 -4.36 -18.82
CA GLY A 160 11.67 -5.63 -18.12
C GLY A 160 11.41 -5.49 -16.62
N THR A 161 10.39 -4.73 -16.23
CA THR A 161 9.93 -4.50 -14.85
C THR A 161 8.52 -5.07 -14.66
N ALA A 162 8.08 -5.24 -13.42
CA ALA A 162 6.73 -5.71 -13.09
C ALA A 162 5.77 -4.54 -12.88
N PRO A 163 4.61 -4.46 -13.58
CA PRO A 163 3.60 -3.45 -13.29
C PRO A 163 2.84 -3.77 -12.00
N ILE A 164 2.68 -2.77 -11.13
CA ILE A 164 1.90 -2.87 -9.91
C ILE A 164 0.76 -1.86 -10.00
N ILE A 165 -0.43 -2.32 -10.35
CA ILE A 165 -1.63 -1.49 -10.47
C ILE A 165 -2.35 -1.48 -9.14
N ARG A 166 -2.64 -0.27 -8.61
CA ARG A 166 -3.40 -0.05 -7.39
C ARG A 166 -4.60 0.84 -7.68
N ASN A 167 -5.76 0.47 -7.16
CA ASN A 167 -6.94 1.33 -7.29
C ASN A 167 -6.86 2.52 -6.33
N PHE A 168 -7.27 3.68 -6.79
CA PHE A 168 -7.37 4.87 -5.96
C PHE A 168 -8.26 4.60 -4.74
N MET A 169 -7.81 5.08 -3.59
CA MET A 169 -8.52 5.01 -2.32
C MET A 169 -8.73 6.42 -1.78
N ASN A 170 -9.93 6.67 -1.26
CA ASN A 170 -10.30 7.95 -0.68
C ASN A 170 -9.80 8.05 0.79
N ILE A 171 -8.47 8.10 0.95
CA ILE A 171 -7.78 8.19 2.26
C ILE A 171 -6.61 9.17 2.18
N GLY A 172 -6.21 9.72 3.32
CA GLY A 172 -5.15 10.72 3.41
C GLY A 172 -5.43 11.92 2.50
N ARG A 173 -4.41 12.40 1.77
CA ARG A 173 -4.57 13.51 0.80
C ARG A 173 -5.50 13.14 -0.37
N GLY A 174 -5.72 11.86 -0.62
CA GLY A 174 -6.69 11.40 -1.60
C GLY A 174 -8.11 11.92 -1.32
N ASN A 175 -8.49 12.15 -0.06
CA ASN A 175 -9.79 12.73 0.30
C ASN A 175 -9.97 14.14 -0.31
N GLU A 176 -8.94 14.97 -0.26
CA GLU A 176 -8.99 16.35 -0.77
C GLU A 176 -9.12 16.39 -2.30
N ASN A 177 -8.63 15.36 -2.98
CA ASN A 177 -8.58 15.26 -4.43
C ASN A 177 -9.53 14.20 -5.02
N SER A 178 -10.43 13.66 -4.22
CA SER A 178 -11.32 12.54 -4.58
C SER A 178 -12.12 12.76 -5.87
N SER A 179 -12.62 13.98 -6.08
CA SER A 179 -13.38 14.36 -7.28
C SER A 179 -12.62 14.16 -8.59
N ARG A 180 -11.27 14.16 -8.56
CA ARG A 180 -10.44 13.90 -9.74
C ARG A 180 -10.37 12.43 -10.10
N TYR A 181 -10.51 11.53 -9.12
CA TYR A 181 -10.21 10.10 -9.25
C TYR A 181 -11.44 9.20 -9.12
N LEU A 182 -12.53 9.67 -8.52
CA LEU A 182 -13.77 8.94 -8.34
C LEU A 182 -14.82 9.36 -9.37
N ASN A 183 -15.72 8.44 -9.71
CA ASN A 183 -16.85 8.73 -10.61
C ASN A 183 -17.97 9.50 -9.90
N ASP A 184 -18.13 9.25 -8.59
CA ASP A 184 -19.18 9.80 -7.74
C ASP A 184 -18.55 10.25 -6.41
N GLU A 185 -19.07 11.31 -5.80
CA GLU A 185 -18.64 11.78 -4.48
C GLU A 185 -18.91 10.76 -3.37
N LEU A 186 -19.90 9.91 -3.57
CA LEU A 186 -20.22 8.79 -2.67
C LEU A 186 -19.35 7.55 -2.89
N ASP A 187 -18.44 7.55 -3.87
CA ASP A 187 -17.51 6.44 -4.08
C ASP A 187 -16.38 6.47 -3.03
N ILE A 188 -16.05 5.32 -2.45
CA ILE A 188 -14.99 5.16 -1.44
C ILE A 188 -13.63 4.77 -2.03
N GLY A 189 -13.59 4.52 -3.31
CA GLY A 189 -12.39 4.18 -4.06
C GLY A 189 -12.74 3.81 -5.48
N TYR A 190 -11.77 3.96 -6.37
CA TYR A 190 -11.97 3.63 -7.76
C TYR A 190 -12.05 2.10 -7.95
N ILE A 191 -12.87 1.68 -8.89
CA ILE A 191 -12.99 0.29 -9.31
C ILE A 191 -12.66 0.27 -10.80
N CYS A 192 -11.54 -0.37 -11.16
CA CYS A 192 -11.17 -0.54 -12.56
C CYS A 192 -12.24 -1.33 -13.30
N LYS A 193 -12.58 -0.89 -14.52
CA LYS A 193 -13.55 -1.62 -15.35
C LYS A 193 -13.12 -3.05 -15.63
N GLY A 194 -11.82 -3.29 -15.78
CA GLY A 194 -11.26 -4.61 -15.97
C GLY A 194 -11.44 -5.59 -14.81
N ASP A 195 -11.64 -5.09 -13.58
CA ASP A 195 -11.78 -5.94 -12.39
C ASP A 195 -13.09 -6.76 -12.41
N TYR A 196 -14.12 -6.25 -13.13
CA TYR A 196 -15.48 -6.79 -13.11
C TYR A 196 -16.09 -6.96 -14.52
N THR A 197 -15.27 -7.24 -15.52
CA THR A 197 -15.73 -7.42 -16.91
C THR A 197 -15.95 -8.87 -17.31
N ASP A 198 -15.36 -9.82 -16.56
CA ASP A 198 -15.45 -11.25 -16.84
C ASP A 198 -15.64 -12.03 -15.53
N LYS A 199 -16.60 -12.98 -15.55
CA LYS A 199 -16.83 -13.91 -14.44
C LYS A 199 -15.60 -14.73 -14.06
N ASN A 200 -14.68 -14.97 -15.00
CA ASN A 200 -13.41 -15.66 -14.73
C ASN A 200 -12.44 -14.84 -13.86
N ASN A 201 -12.67 -13.53 -13.75
CA ASN A 201 -11.91 -12.61 -12.88
C ASN A 201 -12.57 -12.46 -11.49
N LEU A 202 -13.76 -13.02 -11.28
CA LEU A 202 -14.40 -13.04 -9.98
C LEU A 202 -13.64 -13.96 -9.05
N THR A 203 -12.94 -13.37 -8.11
CA THR A 203 -12.27 -14.10 -7.04
C THR A 203 -12.93 -13.73 -5.71
N ALA A 204 -13.20 -14.73 -4.89
CA ALA A 204 -13.46 -14.51 -3.47
C ALA A 204 -12.13 -14.13 -2.81
N ASN A 205 -11.64 -12.93 -3.10
CA ASN A 205 -10.37 -12.45 -2.55
C ASN A 205 -10.53 -12.22 -1.05
N MET A 206 -10.05 -13.17 -0.27
CA MET A 206 -9.90 -12.94 1.16
C MET A 206 -8.77 -11.95 1.39
N CYS A 207 -9.09 -10.83 2.03
CA CYS A 207 -8.11 -9.82 2.42
C CYS A 207 -7.06 -10.46 3.34
N LYS A 208 -5.80 -10.17 3.08
CA LYS A 208 -4.65 -10.70 3.85
C LYS A 208 -4.37 -9.90 5.14
N ALA A 209 -4.99 -8.74 5.30
CA ALA A 209 -4.81 -7.87 6.45
C ALA A 209 -5.16 -8.58 7.76
N GLY A 210 -4.32 -8.44 8.76
CA GLY A 210 -4.50 -9.07 10.06
C GLY A 210 -4.51 -10.61 10.06
N VAL A 211 -4.16 -11.25 8.91
CA VAL A 211 -4.03 -12.71 8.78
C VAL A 211 -2.57 -13.07 8.54
N ASN A 212 -1.98 -12.57 7.46
CA ASN A 212 -0.59 -12.79 7.10
C ASN A 212 0.13 -11.51 6.65
N GLN A 213 -0.47 -10.37 6.94
CA GLN A 213 0.08 -9.04 6.67
C GLN A 213 -0.28 -8.11 7.83
N MET A 214 0.68 -7.31 8.26
CA MET A 214 0.53 -6.21 9.21
C MET A 214 1.28 -4.99 8.69
N SER A 215 0.93 -3.81 9.19
CA SER A 215 1.59 -2.54 8.92
C SER A 215 2.10 -1.94 10.22
N ILE A 216 3.24 -1.28 10.19
CA ILE A 216 3.79 -0.52 11.31
C ILE A 216 3.95 0.91 10.84
N ASP A 217 3.33 1.85 11.54
CA ASP A 217 3.42 3.26 11.22
C ASP A 217 4.75 3.89 11.68
N SER A 218 4.92 5.19 11.43
CA SER A 218 6.15 5.92 11.81
C SER A 218 6.33 6.14 13.31
N LYS A 219 5.32 5.78 14.13
CA LYS A 219 5.36 5.84 15.62
C LYS A 219 5.62 4.47 16.24
N GLY A 220 5.71 3.42 15.41
CA GLY A 220 5.84 2.05 15.87
C GLY A 220 4.51 1.37 16.21
N ASP A 221 3.38 1.99 15.92
CA ASP A 221 2.06 1.40 16.13
C ASP A 221 1.74 0.39 15.02
N VAL A 222 1.26 -0.79 15.43
CA VAL A 222 0.99 -1.92 14.53
C VAL A 222 -0.50 -2.00 14.23
N TYR A 223 -0.81 -2.18 12.94
CA TYR A 223 -2.16 -2.25 12.38
C TYR A 223 -2.33 -3.45 11.44
N PRO A 224 -3.56 -3.93 11.22
CA PRO A 224 -3.82 -5.02 10.27
C PRO A 224 -3.41 -4.69 8.82
N CYS A 225 -3.43 -3.40 8.43
CA CYS A 225 -3.18 -2.94 7.07
C CYS A 225 -2.79 -1.45 7.05
N PRO A 226 -1.93 -0.99 6.12
CA PRO A 226 -1.57 0.42 6.00
C PRO A 226 -2.74 1.35 5.65
N ASN A 227 -3.86 0.82 5.15
CA ASN A 227 -5.08 1.58 4.90
C ASN A 227 -6.07 1.56 6.09
N LEU A 228 -5.66 1.04 7.24
CA LEU A 228 -6.45 0.90 8.46
C LEU A 228 -5.70 1.43 9.68
N GLU A 229 -4.94 2.49 9.51
CA GLU A 229 -4.20 3.19 10.59
C GLU A 229 -5.18 4.09 11.38
N TYR A 230 -6.14 3.47 12.07
CA TYR A 230 -7.10 4.12 12.95
C TYR A 230 -6.87 3.65 14.40
N ASP A 231 -7.02 4.55 15.37
CA ASP A 231 -6.74 4.27 16.79
C ASP A 231 -7.50 3.05 17.32
N ASP A 232 -8.76 2.86 16.88
CA ASP A 232 -9.59 1.73 17.28
C ASP A 232 -9.20 0.38 16.65
N LEU A 233 -8.30 0.40 15.66
CA LEU A 233 -7.73 -0.77 14.97
C LEU A 233 -6.24 -0.98 15.25
N LYS A 234 -5.67 -0.21 16.16
CA LYS A 234 -4.31 -0.41 16.64
C LYS A 234 -4.21 -1.70 17.44
N MET A 235 -3.25 -2.54 17.08
CA MET A 235 -3.02 -3.83 17.74
C MET A 235 -2.13 -3.67 18.97
N PHE A 236 -0.92 -3.15 18.78
CA PHE A 236 0.07 -2.89 19.83
C PHE A 236 1.11 -1.89 19.31
N ASN A 237 2.11 -1.55 20.12
CA ASN A 237 3.26 -0.79 19.66
C ASN A 237 4.48 -1.73 19.59
N ILE A 238 5.20 -1.72 18.47
CA ILE A 238 6.33 -2.64 18.22
C ILE A 238 7.49 -2.43 19.20
N LEU A 239 7.66 -1.23 19.76
CA LEU A 239 8.70 -0.95 20.76
C LEU A 239 8.38 -1.58 22.12
N GLN A 240 7.11 -1.91 22.36
CA GLN A 240 6.62 -2.57 23.57
C GLN A 240 6.30 -4.05 23.34
N PHE A 241 6.81 -4.60 22.23
CA PHE A 241 6.58 -5.98 21.86
C PHE A 241 7.20 -6.94 22.91
N GLU A 242 6.38 -7.90 23.36
CA GLU A 242 6.77 -9.04 24.17
C GLU A 242 6.38 -10.33 23.44
N GLU A 243 7.14 -11.40 23.60
CA GLU A 243 6.88 -12.67 22.90
C GLU A 243 5.51 -13.28 23.22
N SER A 244 4.96 -12.99 24.40
CA SER A 244 3.60 -13.35 24.80
C SER A 244 2.52 -12.82 23.83
N ILE A 245 2.78 -11.70 23.16
CA ILE A 245 1.86 -11.13 22.16
C ILE A 245 1.71 -12.06 20.93
N LEU A 246 2.72 -12.89 20.62
CA LEU A 246 2.63 -13.82 19.49
C LEU A 246 1.48 -14.81 19.65
N GLU A 247 1.26 -15.34 20.85
CA GLU A 247 0.14 -16.26 21.11
C GLU A 247 -1.20 -15.59 20.84
N THR A 248 -1.38 -14.34 21.28
CA THR A 248 -2.62 -13.57 21.06
C THR A 248 -2.81 -13.17 19.61
N ILE A 249 -1.71 -12.90 18.87
CA ILE A 249 -1.78 -12.65 17.42
C ILE A 249 -2.20 -13.92 16.68
N PHE A 250 -1.56 -15.06 16.95
CA PHE A 250 -1.84 -16.31 16.24
C PHE A 250 -3.20 -16.91 16.61
N SER A 251 -3.62 -16.81 17.86
CA SER A 251 -4.96 -17.21 18.30
C SER A 251 -6.05 -16.22 17.90
N ARG A 252 -5.66 -15.02 17.44
CA ARG A 252 -6.56 -13.89 17.16
C ARG A 252 -7.36 -13.44 18.41
N ASP A 253 -6.80 -13.63 19.59
CA ASP A 253 -7.40 -13.26 20.87
C ASP A 253 -7.06 -11.79 21.25
N MET A 254 -7.48 -10.87 20.39
CA MET A 254 -7.40 -9.42 20.60
C MET A 254 -8.67 -8.76 20.06
N ASP A 255 -9.24 -7.81 20.80
CA ASP A 255 -10.45 -7.05 20.41
C ASP A 255 -10.38 -6.45 19.00
N VAL A 256 -9.18 -6.10 18.55
CA VAL A 256 -8.98 -5.54 17.22
C VAL A 256 -9.33 -6.53 16.10
N PHE A 257 -9.15 -7.83 16.32
CA PHE A 257 -9.52 -8.84 15.33
C PHE A 257 -11.04 -8.96 15.18
N ASP A 258 -11.80 -8.87 16.28
CA ASP A 258 -13.26 -8.85 16.24
C ASP A 258 -13.76 -7.60 15.49
N LYS A 259 -13.20 -6.42 15.81
CA LYS A 259 -13.51 -5.18 15.10
C LYS A 259 -13.19 -5.29 13.61
N PHE A 260 -12.03 -5.87 13.26
CA PHE A 260 -11.61 -6.07 11.89
C PHE A 260 -12.49 -7.10 11.16
N ASP A 261 -12.88 -8.20 11.82
CA ASP A 261 -13.76 -9.21 11.24
C ASP A 261 -15.16 -8.66 10.97
N ASN A 262 -15.65 -7.74 11.80
CA ASN A 262 -16.90 -7.02 11.55
C ASN A 262 -16.87 -6.07 10.34
N LEU A 263 -15.69 -5.80 9.78
CA LEU A 263 -15.54 -5.07 8.51
C LEU A 263 -15.64 -5.98 7.28
N LYS A 264 -15.67 -7.29 7.44
CA LYS A 264 -15.87 -8.23 6.32
C LYS A 264 -17.34 -8.26 5.94
N THR A 265 -17.66 -8.14 4.66
CA THR A 265 -19.06 -8.09 4.18
C THR A 265 -19.88 -9.30 4.61
N VAL A 266 -19.24 -10.47 4.74
CA VAL A 266 -19.90 -11.70 5.23
C VAL A 266 -20.39 -11.61 6.68
N ASN A 267 -19.82 -10.72 7.48
CA ASN A 267 -20.18 -10.52 8.90
C ASN A 267 -21.09 -9.28 9.11
N ILE A 268 -21.37 -8.51 8.06
CA ILE A 268 -22.26 -7.35 8.12
C ILE A 268 -23.71 -7.82 8.04
N GLU A 269 -24.53 -7.47 9.04
CA GLU A 269 -25.95 -7.92 9.14
C GLU A 269 -26.74 -7.64 7.87
N LYS A 270 -26.64 -6.42 7.32
CA LYS A 270 -27.31 -6.02 6.06
C LYS A 270 -26.88 -6.85 4.84
N CYS A 271 -25.74 -7.55 4.90
CA CYS A 271 -25.15 -8.30 3.80
C CYS A 271 -25.32 -9.82 3.89
N LYS A 272 -25.77 -10.37 5.02
CA LYS A 272 -25.84 -11.82 5.29
C LYS A 272 -26.61 -12.59 4.21
N ASP A 273 -27.76 -12.07 3.81
CA ASP A 273 -28.64 -12.72 2.82
C ASP A 273 -28.39 -12.24 1.37
N CYS A 274 -27.33 -11.47 1.15
CA CYS A 274 -27.03 -10.95 -0.18
C CYS A 274 -26.37 -12.04 -1.04
N LYS A 275 -26.98 -12.37 -2.19
CA LYS A 275 -26.52 -13.44 -3.10
C LYS A 275 -25.12 -13.22 -3.68
N VAL A 276 -24.65 -11.97 -3.72
CA VAL A 276 -23.32 -11.61 -4.25
C VAL A 276 -22.30 -11.27 -3.15
N ASN A 277 -22.66 -11.48 -1.88
CA ASN A 277 -21.89 -11.08 -0.73
C ASN A 277 -20.41 -11.53 -0.82
N VAL A 278 -20.16 -12.78 -1.18
CA VAL A 278 -18.80 -13.38 -1.24
C VAL A 278 -17.89 -12.65 -2.24
N PHE A 279 -18.45 -12.06 -3.28
CA PHE A 279 -17.74 -11.34 -4.33
C PHE A 279 -17.81 -9.81 -4.16
N CYS A 280 -18.60 -9.32 -3.20
CA CYS A 280 -18.73 -7.91 -2.92
C CYS A 280 -17.47 -7.36 -2.26
N THR A 281 -17.40 -6.06 -2.10
CA THR A 281 -16.24 -5.34 -1.56
C THR A 281 -15.45 -6.15 -0.54
N THR A 282 -14.29 -6.62 -0.95
CA THR A 282 -13.42 -7.49 -0.15
C THR A 282 -12.39 -6.71 0.67
N CYS A 283 -12.35 -5.37 0.52
CA CYS A 283 -11.42 -4.50 1.23
C CYS A 283 -12.04 -3.96 2.53
N PRO A 284 -11.61 -4.42 3.72
CA PRO A 284 -12.11 -3.91 5.00
C PRO A 284 -11.91 -2.41 5.21
N SER A 285 -10.87 -1.80 4.61
CA SER A 285 -10.68 -0.36 4.69
C SER A 285 -11.82 0.41 4.01
N LYS A 286 -12.32 -0.06 2.87
CA LYS A 286 -13.50 0.52 2.24
C LYS A 286 -14.74 0.40 3.14
N VAL A 287 -14.94 -0.76 3.73
CA VAL A 287 -16.06 -0.98 4.65
C VAL A 287 -15.95 -0.10 5.89
N TYR A 288 -14.75 0.10 6.41
CA TYR A 288 -14.52 1.00 7.56
C TYR A 288 -15.01 2.43 7.25
N THR A 289 -14.73 2.94 6.06
CA THR A 289 -15.22 4.26 5.62
C THR A 289 -16.74 4.30 5.54
N LEU A 290 -17.38 3.19 5.11
CA LEU A 290 -18.84 3.11 4.95
C LEU A 290 -19.61 2.90 6.24
N LYS A 291 -18.98 2.38 7.31
CA LYS A 291 -19.70 1.89 8.51
C LYS A 291 -20.54 2.95 9.22
N ASN A 292 -20.17 4.22 9.09
CA ASN A 292 -20.82 5.35 9.77
C ASN A 292 -21.61 6.27 8.80
N ASP A 293 -21.70 5.92 7.52
CA ASP A 293 -22.41 6.68 6.50
C ASP A 293 -23.37 5.76 5.75
N GLU A 294 -24.65 5.78 6.15
CA GLU A 294 -25.67 4.90 5.58
C GLU A 294 -26.01 5.24 4.13
N GLU A 295 -25.94 6.51 3.73
CA GLU A 295 -26.19 6.94 2.35
C GLU A 295 -25.07 6.43 1.43
N MET A 296 -23.84 6.65 1.82
CA MET A 296 -22.65 6.17 1.11
C MET A 296 -22.64 4.64 1.04
N PHE A 297 -22.98 3.95 2.15
CA PHE A 297 -23.10 2.49 2.16
C PHE A 297 -24.13 1.99 1.16
N ASN A 298 -25.34 2.56 1.18
CA ASN A 298 -26.43 2.13 0.30
C ASN A 298 -26.14 2.42 -1.18
N SER A 299 -25.51 3.57 -1.49
CA SER A 299 -25.06 3.91 -2.84
C SER A 299 -24.05 2.89 -3.38
N ASN A 300 -23.00 2.62 -2.60
CA ASN A 300 -21.96 1.64 -2.98
C ASN A 300 -22.53 0.22 -3.08
N CYS A 301 -23.42 -0.18 -2.15
CA CYS A 301 -24.10 -1.47 -2.16
C CYS A 301 -24.93 -1.65 -3.45
N LYS A 302 -25.74 -0.68 -3.81
CA LYS A 302 -26.57 -0.71 -5.04
C LYS A 302 -25.70 -0.86 -6.29
N LYS A 303 -24.62 -0.09 -6.38
CA LYS A 303 -23.67 -0.11 -7.49
C LYS A 303 -22.97 -1.48 -7.62
N MET A 304 -22.37 -1.97 -6.54
CA MET A 304 -21.65 -3.25 -6.53
C MET A 304 -22.56 -4.42 -6.79
N LYS A 305 -23.75 -4.44 -6.18
CA LYS A 305 -24.73 -5.50 -6.38
C LYS A 305 -25.17 -5.61 -7.84
N SER A 306 -25.48 -4.47 -8.47
CA SER A 306 -25.87 -4.44 -9.90
C SER A 306 -24.77 -4.97 -10.82
N ILE A 307 -23.50 -4.57 -10.58
CA ILE A 307 -22.35 -5.05 -11.36
C ILE A 307 -22.18 -6.56 -11.19
N LEU A 308 -22.15 -7.04 -9.95
CA LEU A 308 -21.89 -8.45 -9.65
C LEU A 308 -23.03 -9.37 -10.09
N GLU A 309 -24.30 -8.96 -9.94
CA GLU A 309 -25.45 -9.72 -10.44
C GLU A 309 -25.39 -9.91 -11.94
N HIS A 310 -24.99 -8.87 -12.69
CA HIS A 310 -24.85 -8.94 -14.15
C HIS A 310 -23.72 -9.89 -14.61
N ILE A 311 -22.66 -10.01 -13.80
CA ILE A 311 -21.50 -10.84 -14.14
C ILE A 311 -21.71 -12.30 -13.75
N ILE A 312 -22.38 -12.54 -12.63
CA ILE A 312 -22.55 -13.89 -12.06
C ILE A 312 -23.70 -14.64 -12.74
N TRP A 313 -24.80 -13.94 -13.03
CA TRP A 313 -26.05 -14.52 -13.57
C TRP A 313 -26.32 -14.12 -15.02
#